data_ac1bddfffbdd66ee36eb7ded1813fcf2
#
_entry.id   ac1bddfffbdd66ee36eb7ded1813fcf2
#
_cell.length_a   1.000
_cell.length_b   1.000
_cell.length_c   1.000
_cell.angle_alpha   90.00
_cell.angle_beta   90.00
_cell.angle_gamma   90.00
#
_symmetry.space_group_name_H-M   'P 1'
#
loop_
_entity.id
_entity.type
_entity.pdbx_description
1 polymer ?
#
loop_
_entity_poly.entity_id
_entity_poly.type
_entity_poly.pdbx_seq_one_letter_code
_entity_poly.pdbx_strand_id
1 'polypeptide(L)'
;MSRHKASLGSVLTYDKSPTKIAKMGYAHGAFYMFSGLTICHFPSIWLSVLNFVYSQIGLLEPCDVEVEAATTSVLGWAVFYIGVLYTAASMKNATAEGFLMASIYTRPVFVLCYFLPYFLFSDALAAHWAVTFGLLDPLLALSMYVVATRQKDELL
;
A
#
# COMPACT_ATOMS: atom_id res chain seq x y z
N MET A 1 39.81 -6.34 10.87
CA MET A 1 38.43 -6.13 10.37
C MET A 1 38.05 -4.67 10.60
N SER A 2 38.15 -3.83 9.58
CA SER A 2 37.76 -2.41 9.65
C SER A 2 36.22 -2.33 9.58
N ARG A 3 35.57 -1.96 10.68
CA ARG A 3 34.16 -1.59 10.68
C ARG A 3 34.05 -0.25 9.96
N HIS A 4 33.67 -0.27 8.69
CA HIS A 4 33.23 0.94 8.03
C HIS A 4 32.02 1.50 8.82
N LYS A 5 32.23 2.59 9.54
CA LYS A 5 31.15 3.40 10.09
C LYS A 5 30.38 3.96 8.90
N ALA A 6 29.23 3.36 8.58
CA ALA A 6 28.31 3.97 7.62
C ALA A 6 27.93 5.36 8.14
N SER A 7 28.31 6.42 7.44
CA SER A 7 27.88 7.76 7.80
C SER A 7 26.38 7.89 7.51
N LEU A 8 25.66 8.65 8.32
CA LEU A 8 24.21 8.90 8.11
C LEU A 8 23.92 9.40 6.69
N GLY A 9 24.86 10.17 6.10
CA GLY A 9 24.77 10.64 4.72
C GLY A 9 24.80 9.53 3.66
N SER A 10 25.49 8.38 3.94
CA SER A 10 25.50 7.26 2.99
C SER A 10 24.20 6.45 2.99
N VAL A 11 23.39 6.57 4.05
CA VAL A 11 22.09 5.91 4.16
C VAL A 11 21.02 6.67 3.37
N LEU A 12 21.15 7.98 3.23
CA LEU A 12 20.18 8.86 2.55
C LEU A 12 20.48 9.08 1.06
N THR A 13 21.53 8.48 0.50
CA THR A 13 21.82 8.57 -0.92
C THR A 13 20.90 7.65 -1.72
N TYR A 14 20.34 8.18 -2.83
CA TYR A 14 19.56 7.38 -3.76
C TYR A 14 20.42 6.93 -4.96
N ASP A 15 20.03 5.83 -5.58
CA ASP A 15 20.69 5.35 -6.80
C ASP A 15 20.35 6.24 -8.00
N LYS A 16 21.36 6.71 -8.73
CA LYS A 16 21.18 7.60 -9.88
C LYS A 16 20.40 6.95 -11.04
N SER A 17 20.43 5.62 -11.11
CA SER A 17 19.72 4.83 -12.14
C SER A 17 18.82 3.79 -11.47
N PRO A 18 17.59 4.18 -11.12
CA PRO A 18 16.66 3.26 -10.47
C PRO A 18 16.22 2.14 -11.44
N THR A 19 16.23 0.91 -10.94
CA THR A 19 15.70 -0.26 -11.64
C THR A 19 14.20 -0.13 -11.89
N LYS A 20 13.62 -0.98 -12.76
CA LYS A 20 12.17 -1.01 -13.01
C LYS A 20 11.40 -1.27 -11.71
N ILE A 21 11.89 -2.18 -10.87
CA ILE A 21 11.33 -2.47 -9.55
C ILE A 21 11.38 -1.23 -8.65
N ALA A 22 12.49 -0.53 -8.57
CA ALA A 22 12.61 0.70 -7.78
C ALA A 22 11.65 1.80 -8.27
N LYS A 23 11.52 1.98 -9.59
CA LYS A 23 10.55 2.92 -10.19
C LYS A 23 9.11 2.55 -9.82
N MET A 24 8.77 1.26 -9.84
CA MET A 24 7.46 0.77 -9.44
C MET A 24 7.20 1.02 -7.94
N GLY A 25 8.22 0.82 -7.10
CA GLY A 25 8.14 1.15 -5.68
C GLY A 25 7.89 2.64 -5.43
N TYR A 26 8.52 3.55 -6.19
CA TYR A 26 8.20 4.97 -6.13
C TYR A 26 6.75 5.27 -6.56
N ALA A 27 6.28 4.63 -7.64
CA ALA A 27 4.91 4.83 -8.10
C ALA A 27 3.88 4.37 -7.04
N HIS A 28 4.08 3.20 -6.44
CA HIS A 28 3.25 2.72 -5.34
C HIS A 28 3.37 3.61 -4.10
N GLY A 29 4.58 4.05 -3.76
CA GLY A 29 4.80 4.98 -2.65
C GLY A 29 4.03 6.27 -2.83
N ALA A 30 4.13 6.89 -4.00
CA ALA A 30 3.40 8.12 -4.33
C ALA A 30 1.88 7.90 -4.28
N PHE A 31 1.38 6.78 -4.84
CA PHE A 31 -0.03 6.42 -4.80
C PHE A 31 -0.54 6.29 -3.36
N TYR A 32 0.16 5.53 -2.51
CA TYR A 32 -0.25 5.36 -1.11
C TYR A 32 -0.13 6.65 -0.30
N MET A 33 0.92 7.46 -0.51
CA MET A 33 1.02 8.76 0.17
C MET A 33 -0.13 9.69 -0.21
N PHE A 34 -0.43 9.80 -1.49
CA PHE A 34 -1.54 10.64 -1.95
C PHE A 34 -2.88 10.13 -1.45
N SER A 35 -3.16 8.83 -1.62
CA SER A 35 -4.42 8.22 -1.14
C SER A 35 -4.54 8.34 0.38
N GLY A 36 -3.48 8.06 1.13
CA GLY A 36 -3.47 8.15 2.57
C GLY A 36 -3.75 9.56 3.08
N LEU A 37 -3.12 10.59 2.50
CA LEU A 37 -3.40 11.98 2.85
C LEU A 37 -4.84 12.36 2.56
N THR A 38 -5.39 11.99 1.42
CA THR A 38 -6.77 12.34 1.07
C THR A 38 -7.77 11.58 1.94
N ILE A 39 -7.54 10.32 2.26
CA ILE A 39 -8.38 9.53 3.19
C ILE A 39 -8.33 10.14 4.60
N CYS A 40 -7.13 10.52 5.07
CA CYS A 40 -6.95 11.10 6.39
C CYS A 40 -7.68 12.44 6.56
N HIS A 41 -7.55 13.33 5.59
CA HIS A 41 -8.09 14.69 5.69
C HIS A 41 -9.55 14.82 5.21
N PHE A 42 -10.01 13.90 4.38
CA PHE A 42 -11.37 13.92 3.81
C PHE A 42 -12.08 12.57 3.97
N PRO A 43 -12.12 11.99 5.20
CA PRO A 43 -12.64 10.64 5.40
C PRO A 43 -14.11 10.52 5.00
N SER A 44 -14.93 11.52 5.31
CA SER A 44 -16.36 11.51 4.98
C SER A 44 -16.62 11.56 3.47
N ILE A 45 -15.78 12.24 2.70
CA ILE A 45 -15.89 12.26 1.24
C ILE A 45 -15.61 10.86 0.69
N TRP A 46 -14.54 10.22 1.15
CA TRP A 46 -14.18 8.87 0.73
C TRP A 46 -15.27 7.84 1.08
N LEU A 47 -15.78 7.88 2.32
CA LEU A 47 -16.87 6.98 2.72
C LEU A 47 -18.14 7.21 1.89
N SER A 48 -18.48 8.45 1.59
CA SER A 48 -19.63 8.76 0.73
C SER A 48 -19.45 8.23 -0.70
N VAL A 49 -18.24 8.34 -1.25
CA VAL A 49 -17.90 7.76 -2.56
C VAL A 49 -18.01 6.24 -2.54
N LEU A 50 -17.46 5.60 -1.51
CA LEU A 50 -17.52 4.14 -1.38
C LEU A 50 -18.96 3.67 -1.18
N ASN A 51 -19.76 4.35 -0.34
CA ASN A 51 -21.19 4.08 -0.18
C ASN A 51 -21.91 4.14 -1.54
N PHE A 52 -21.68 5.20 -2.30
CA PHE A 52 -22.25 5.33 -3.63
C PHE A 52 -21.85 4.17 -4.55
N VAL A 53 -20.55 3.89 -4.66
CA VAL A 53 -20.05 2.83 -5.56
C VAL A 53 -20.60 1.47 -5.18
N TYR A 54 -20.52 1.09 -3.91
CA TYR A 54 -20.92 -0.25 -3.47
C TYR A 54 -22.42 -0.46 -3.46
N SER A 55 -23.21 0.59 -3.20
CA SER A 55 -24.66 0.51 -3.32
C SER A 55 -25.12 0.36 -4.77
N GLN A 56 -24.46 1.03 -5.74
CA GLN A 56 -24.80 0.89 -7.16
C GLN A 56 -24.58 -0.53 -7.70
N ILE A 57 -23.57 -1.22 -7.19
CA ILE A 57 -23.29 -2.62 -7.60
C ILE A 57 -24.00 -3.65 -6.69
N GLY A 58 -24.74 -3.21 -5.69
CA GLY A 58 -25.48 -4.08 -4.77
C GLY A 58 -24.56 -4.98 -3.91
N LEU A 59 -23.33 -4.53 -3.63
CA LEU A 59 -22.33 -5.34 -2.92
C LEU A 59 -22.38 -5.14 -1.41
N LEU A 60 -22.57 -3.91 -0.96
CA LEU A 60 -22.63 -3.55 0.46
C LEU A 60 -23.72 -2.53 0.74
N GLU A 61 -24.33 -2.64 1.91
CA GLU A 61 -25.22 -1.60 2.44
C GLU A 61 -24.41 -0.37 2.85
N PRO A 62 -24.96 0.85 2.71
CA PRO A 62 -24.28 2.07 3.10
C PRO A 62 -23.88 2.07 4.58
N CYS A 63 -22.64 2.43 4.89
CA CYS A 63 -22.18 2.63 6.26
C CYS A 63 -22.51 4.03 6.77
N ASP A 64 -22.54 4.18 8.09
CA ASP A 64 -22.70 5.49 8.73
C ASP A 64 -21.39 6.30 8.61
N VAL A 65 -21.45 7.35 7.78
CA VAL A 65 -20.28 8.18 7.47
C VAL A 65 -19.76 8.94 8.70
N GLU A 66 -20.64 9.38 9.60
CA GLU A 66 -20.25 10.15 10.79
C GLU A 66 -19.54 9.25 11.81
N VAL A 67 -20.06 8.04 12.01
CA VAL A 67 -19.47 7.06 12.92
C VAL A 67 -18.12 6.57 12.42
N GLU A 68 -18.01 6.31 11.12
CA GLU A 68 -16.81 5.70 10.52
C GLU A 68 -15.70 6.69 10.16
N ALA A 69 -15.97 8.00 10.18
CA ALA A 69 -15.01 9.01 9.74
C ALA A 69 -13.71 9.01 10.56
N ALA A 70 -13.80 8.85 11.87
CA ALA A 70 -12.63 8.87 12.75
C ALA A 70 -11.70 7.66 12.48
N THR A 71 -12.27 6.46 12.38
CA THR A 71 -11.53 5.22 12.06
C THR A 71 -10.90 5.31 10.67
N THR A 72 -11.66 5.83 9.70
CA THR A 72 -11.20 6.08 8.33
C THR A 72 -10.01 7.05 8.29
N SER A 73 -10.04 8.12 9.10
CA SER A 73 -8.90 9.06 9.19
C SER A 73 -7.63 8.37 9.70
N VAL A 74 -7.74 7.52 10.73
CA VAL A 74 -6.61 6.74 11.24
C VAL A 74 -6.08 5.77 10.19
N LEU A 75 -6.98 5.11 9.45
CA LEU A 75 -6.60 4.26 8.33
C LEU A 75 -5.82 5.04 7.26
N GLY A 76 -6.25 6.26 6.94
CA GLY A 76 -5.54 7.15 6.02
C GLY A 76 -4.10 7.41 6.43
N TRP A 77 -3.83 7.65 7.73
CA TRP A 77 -2.47 7.77 8.25
C TRP A 77 -1.65 6.50 8.08
N ALA A 78 -2.23 5.34 8.33
CA ALA A 78 -1.55 4.06 8.10
C ALA A 78 -1.18 3.86 6.63
N VAL A 79 -2.10 4.15 5.71
CA VAL A 79 -1.87 4.08 4.26
C VAL A 79 -0.78 5.06 3.82
N PHE A 80 -0.79 6.29 4.32
CA PHE A 80 0.26 7.28 4.06
C PHE A 80 1.63 6.77 4.50
N TYR A 81 1.72 6.22 5.72
CA TYR A 81 2.97 5.69 6.26
C TYR A 81 3.51 4.52 5.43
N ILE A 82 2.64 3.64 4.96
CA ILE A 82 3.01 2.58 4.01
C ILE A 82 3.64 3.19 2.75
N GLY A 83 3.06 4.27 2.22
CA GLY A 83 3.61 4.99 1.07
C GLY A 83 5.02 5.54 1.31
N VAL A 84 5.26 6.10 2.51
CA VAL A 84 6.60 6.55 2.91
C VAL A 84 7.60 5.38 2.94
N LEU A 85 7.20 4.22 3.48
CA LEU A 85 8.07 3.03 3.51
C LEU A 85 8.41 2.53 2.09
N TYR A 86 7.44 2.50 1.17
CA TYR A 86 7.68 2.14 -0.23
C TYR A 86 8.67 3.09 -0.91
N THR A 87 8.49 4.39 -0.70
CA THR A 87 9.38 5.41 -1.25
C THR A 87 10.79 5.28 -0.69
N ALA A 88 10.92 5.15 0.62
CA ALA A 88 12.21 4.99 1.29
C ALA A 88 12.94 3.72 0.86
N ALA A 89 12.24 2.58 0.78
CA ALA A 89 12.82 1.33 0.30
C ALA A 89 13.30 1.42 -1.15
N SER A 90 12.62 2.23 -1.97
CA SER A 90 12.92 2.40 -3.40
C SER A 90 14.12 3.32 -3.68
N MET A 91 14.65 4.00 -2.66
CA MET A 91 15.83 4.88 -2.83
C MET A 91 17.10 4.11 -3.27
N LYS A 92 17.20 2.82 -2.95
CA LYS A 92 18.30 1.95 -3.34
C LYS A 92 17.76 0.71 -4.04
N ASN A 93 18.34 0.37 -5.19
CA ASN A 93 17.93 -0.78 -5.99
C ASN A 93 17.92 -2.10 -5.20
N ALA A 94 18.96 -2.34 -4.41
CA ALA A 94 19.06 -3.55 -3.60
C ALA A 94 17.97 -3.63 -2.51
N THR A 95 17.63 -2.51 -1.87
CA THR A 95 16.59 -2.46 -0.85
C THR A 95 15.21 -2.57 -1.51
N ALA A 96 15.01 -1.91 -2.67
CA ALA A 96 13.78 -1.98 -3.43
C ALA A 96 13.45 -3.41 -3.83
N GLU A 97 14.42 -4.15 -4.36
CA GLU A 97 14.22 -5.54 -4.79
C GLU A 97 13.76 -6.41 -3.62
N GLY A 98 14.49 -6.41 -2.52
CA GLY A 98 14.14 -7.21 -1.33
C GLY A 98 12.79 -6.84 -0.73
N PHE A 99 12.53 -5.54 -0.54
CA PHE A 99 11.29 -5.05 0.06
C PHE A 99 10.07 -5.32 -0.82
N LEU A 100 10.17 -5.05 -2.12
CA LEU A 100 9.04 -5.22 -3.03
C LEU A 100 8.76 -6.69 -3.30
N MET A 101 9.79 -7.53 -3.39
CA MET A 101 9.59 -8.99 -3.48
C MET A 101 8.93 -9.54 -2.22
N ALA A 102 9.37 -9.14 -1.03
CA ALA A 102 8.70 -9.50 0.22
C ALA A 102 7.22 -9.07 0.21
N SER A 103 6.95 -7.86 -0.25
CA SER A 103 5.59 -7.30 -0.36
C SER A 103 4.68 -8.13 -1.29
N ILE A 104 5.19 -8.63 -2.42
CA ILE A 104 4.43 -9.49 -3.35
C ILE A 104 3.91 -10.74 -2.63
N TYR A 105 4.73 -11.37 -1.78
CA TYR A 105 4.34 -12.58 -1.07
C TYR A 105 3.50 -12.32 0.17
N THR A 106 3.79 -11.25 0.91
CA THR A 106 3.12 -10.98 2.19
C THR A 106 1.73 -10.39 2.04
N ARG A 107 1.45 -9.64 0.98
CA ARG A 107 0.14 -9.01 0.76
C ARG A 107 -1.01 -9.99 0.63
N PRO A 108 -0.95 -11.03 -0.24
CA PRO A 108 -2.02 -12.02 -0.32
C PRO A 108 -2.25 -12.74 1.01
N VAL A 109 -1.17 -13.07 1.72
CA VAL A 109 -1.26 -13.70 3.04
C VAL A 109 -1.92 -12.77 4.06
N PHE A 110 -1.52 -11.50 4.09
CA PHE A 110 -2.12 -10.51 4.99
C PHE A 110 -3.61 -10.32 4.73
N VAL A 111 -4.00 -10.17 3.45
CA VAL A 111 -5.40 -10.01 3.07
C VAL A 111 -6.23 -11.23 3.46
N LEU A 112 -5.77 -12.44 3.12
CA LEU A 112 -6.55 -13.65 3.32
C LEU A 112 -6.56 -14.14 4.79
N CYS A 113 -5.44 -14.00 5.50
CA CYS A 113 -5.30 -14.59 6.84
C CYS A 113 -5.62 -13.64 7.98
N TYR A 114 -5.52 -12.33 7.77
CA TYR A 114 -5.70 -11.34 8.83
C TYR A 114 -6.78 -10.32 8.50
N PHE A 115 -6.69 -9.68 7.34
CA PHE A 115 -7.55 -8.56 7.02
C PHE A 115 -9.00 -9.01 6.79
N LEU A 116 -9.20 -10.02 5.95
CA LEU A 116 -10.53 -10.53 5.65
C LEU A 116 -11.20 -11.19 6.89
N PRO A 117 -10.55 -12.07 7.68
CA PRO A 117 -11.15 -12.60 8.90
C PRO A 117 -11.43 -11.54 9.95
N TYR A 118 -10.49 -10.63 10.22
CA TYR A 118 -10.70 -9.53 11.16
C TYR A 118 -11.95 -8.74 10.80
N PHE A 119 -12.13 -8.50 9.54
CA PHE A 119 -13.20 -7.76 8.96
C PHE A 119 -14.56 -8.47 9.03
N LEU A 120 -14.59 -9.78 8.75
CA LEU A 120 -15.81 -10.59 8.84
C LEU A 120 -16.31 -10.78 10.29
N PHE A 121 -15.44 -10.61 11.29
CA PHE A 121 -15.73 -10.86 12.70
C PHE A 121 -15.58 -9.63 13.60
N SER A 122 -15.35 -8.45 13.04
CA SER A 122 -15.15 -7.22 13.81
C SER A 122 -15.82 -6.04 13.12
N ASP A 123 -16.62 -5.30 13.87
CA ASP A 123 -17.26 -4.06 13.43
C ASP A 123 -16.34 -2.83 13.54
N ALA A 124 -15.04 -3.04 13.74
CA ALA A 124 -14.10 -1.96 14.01
C ALA A 124 -13.73 -1.11 12.79
N LEU A 125 -14.06 -1.56 11.59
CA LEU A 125 -13.80 -0.85 10.34
C LEU A 125 -14.95 -1.09 9.35
N ALA A 126 -15.36 -0.03 8.65
CA ALA A 126 -16.40 -0.15 7.64
C ALA A 126 -16.07 -1.19 6.56
N ALA A 127 -17.06 -2.00 6.19
CA ALA A 127 -17.02 -3.07 5.20
C ALA A 127 -16.41 -2.62 3.88
N HIS A 128 -16.63 -1.39 3.54
CA HIS A 128 -16.20 -0.72 2.35
C HIS A 128 -14.67 -0.69 2.22
N TRP A 129 -13.95 -0.43 3.30
CA TRP A 129 -12.48 -0.40 3.29
C TRP A 129 -11.87 -1.76 3.11
N ALA A 130 -12.46 -2.79 3.72
CA ALA A 130 -11.92 -4.12 3.58
C ALA A 130 -12.11 -4.69 2.18
N VAL A 131 -13.28 -4.48 1.58
CA VAL A 131 -13.50 -4.87 0.19
C VAL A 131 -12.57 -4.07 -0.73
N THR A 132 -12.42 -2.75 -0.49
CA THR A 132 -11.52 -1.91 -1.28
C THR A 132 -10.08 -2.42 -1.22
N PHE A 133 -9.52 -2.61 -0.03
CA PHE A 133 -8.14 -3.10 0.11
C PHE A 133 -8.01 -4.57 -0.28
N GLY A 134 -9.02 -5.39 -0.01
CA GLY A 134 -9.07 -6.79 -0.42
C GLY A 134 -9.00 -6.97 -1.93
N LEU A 135 -9.49 -6.03 -2.72
CA LEU A 135 -9.38 -6.02 -4.17
C LEU A 135 -8.11 -5.31 -4.66
N LEU A 136 -7.79 -4.16 -4.09
CA LEU A 136 -6.70 -3.31 -4.54
C LEU A 136 -5.32 -3.91 -4.26
N ASP A 137 -5.09 -4.45 -3.07
CA ASP A 137 -3.78 -4.99 -2.68
C ASP A 137 -3.31 -6.18 -3.53
N PRO A 138 -4.15 -7.18 -3.85
CA PRO A 138 -3.77 -8.23 -4.81
C PRO A 138 -3.45 -7.69 -6.20
N LEU A 139 -4.18 -6.69 -6.70
CA LEU A 139 -3.91 -6.06 -7.99
C LEU A 139 -2.57 -5.34 -7.99
N LEU A 140 -2.25 -4.62 -6.92
CA LEU A 140 -0.95 -3.96 -6.75
C LEU A 140 0.19 -4.98 -6.62
N ALA A 141 -0.02 -6.09 -5.89
CA ALA A 141 0.95 -7.17 -5.80
C ALA A 141 1.21 -7.82 -7.16
N LEU A 142 0.15 -8.09 -7.93
CA LEU A 142 0.25 -8.62 -9.29
C LEU A 142 1.03 -7.68 -10.21
N SER A 143 0.77 -6.38 -10.16
CA SER A 143 1.49 -5.38 -10.96
C SER A 143 3.00 -5.39 -10.67
N MET A 144 3.38 -5.50 -9.41
CA MET A 144 4.78 -5.63 -9.01
C MET A 144 5.40 -6.94 -9.48
N TYR A 145 4.68 -8.05 -9.36
CA TYR A 145 5.14 -9.35 -9.84
C TYR A 145 5.45 -9.33 -11.34
N VAL A 146 4.55 -8.76 -12.14
CA VAL A 146 4.74 -8.62 -13.60
C VAL A 146 5.98 -7.78 -13.93
N VAL A 147 6.21 -6.69 -13.19
CA VAL A 147 7.41 -5.85 -13.41
C VAL A 147 8.68 -6.60 -13.00
N ALA A 148 8.65 -7.32 -11.89
CA ALA A 148 9.79 -8.09 -11.40
C ALA A 148 10.20 -9.21 -12.36
N THR A 149 9.22 -9.95 -12.90
CA THR A 149 9.49 -11.01 -13.88
C THR A 149 10.08 -10.47 -15.18
N ARG A 150 9.51 -9.39 -15.73
CA ARG A 150 10.02 -8.73 -16.93
C ARG A 150 11.43 -8.17 -16.76
N GLN A 151 11.76 -7.64 -15.57
CA GLN A 151 13.12 -7.17 -15.29
C GLN A 151 14.11 -8.33 -15.28
N LYS A 152 13.74 -9.49 -14.75
CA LYS A 152 14.59 -10.68 -14.72
C LYS A 152 14.87 -11.20 -16.14
N ASP A 153 13.85 -11.23 -17.00
CA ASP A 153 13.99 -11.72 -18.37
C ASP A 153 14.89 -10.84 -19.25
N GLU A 154 15.02 -9.53 -18.91
CA GLU A 154 15.91 -8.61 -19.63
C GLU A 154 17.37 -8.70 -19.17
N LEU A 155 17.63 -9.35 -18.03
CA LEU A 155 18.98 -9.52 -17.47
C LEU A 155 19.61 -10.89 -17.83
N LEU A 156 18.85 -11.80 -18.45
CA LEU A 156 19.29 -13.12 -18.96
C LEU A 156 19.56 -13.07 -20.45
#